data_6f5f4b96cd42ae55fae4542cc7cc9e8c
#
_entry.id   6f5f4b96cd42ae55fae4542cc7cc9e8c
#
_cell.length_a   1.000
_cell.length_b   1.000
_cell.length_c   1.000
_cell.angle_alpha   90.00
_cell.angle_beta   90.00
_cell.angle_gamma   90.00
#
_symmetry.space_group_name_H-M   'P 1'
#
loop_
_entity.id
_entity.type
_entity.pdbx_description
1 polymer ?
#
loop_
_entity_poly.entity_id
_entity_poly.type
_entity_poly.pdbx_seq_one_letter_code
_entity_poly.pdbx_strand_id
1 'polypeptide(L)'
;MFKATTSSFITEIPLKAGSKELAILKKRFWSAKQQYNALLGEALGRLCRMREDTRYGKARELYKQKGSKTQAKALFKQLAEEYGYREYDLYSYCKQWNKKGSHLSIGARISQKIAKRAFSAVEEYRIGKRGKPRFKGIRGLSSIEDNSIDANLRLKDRSIYYLGLKLPLLYDIGDPIHYHSLNSRIKYVRLVRRNFNGRIRYFAQLICEGKPLIKPQHKAKKGEVGLDIGPSTIAIVSEQKKYAKIQVFADEIKVHKKKRKRLEREIARRLRMGNPEAYEENKWIKKDKHWHRKQGKSIKGKRASNRSVSLRKTFDQLADMARRQAAHRKTQHGRLVNEILQVGDHIKTEKLSYKAFQRRFGSSVGLRAPGMFVEKLRRKAENAGGKVEDINTYRTKLSQACHCGRYEKKGLNARWKVCPCGVEEQRDLFSAYLACFVEKDTLMVDQAHKAWSGMDIVLRTAMSELKRSIRGPVPPSLGL
;
A
#
# COMPACT_ATOMS: atom_id res chain seq x y z
N MET A 1 16.88 4.27 14.11
CA MET A 1 15.41 4.21 14.33
C MET A 1 15.15 3.30 15.50
N PHE A 2 14.67 3.83 16.63
CA PHE A 2 14.21 2.99 17.73
C PHE A 2 12.97 2.21 17.24
N LYS A 3 13.05 0.89 17.25
CA LYS A 3 11.86 0.05 17.05
C LYS A 3 10.90 0.31 18.21
N ALA A 4 9.63 0.54 17.91
CA ALA A 4 8.62 0.63 18.96
C ALA A 4 8.64 -0.69 19.77
N THR A 5 8.86 -0.58 21.07
CA THR A 5 8.95 -1.73 21.98
C THR A 5 7.61 -2.42 22.18
N THR A 6 6.51 -1.77 21.84
CA THR A 6 5.14 -2.27 22.03
C THR A 6 4.37 -2.30 20.72
N SER A 7 3.60 -3.37 20.50
CA SER A 7 2.69 -3.49 19.37
C SER A 7 1.65 -2.37 19.36
N SER A 8 1.07 -2.09 18.20
CA SER A 8 0.05 -1.04 18.08
C SER A 8 -0.98 -1.44 17.03
N PHE A 9 -2.24 -1.07 17.30
CA PHE A 9 -3.32 -1.20 16.34
C PHE A 9 -4.02 0.15 16.10
N ILE A 10 -4.80 0.26 15.04
CA ILE A 10 -5.45 1.51 14.64
C ILE A 10 -6.93 1.27 14.47
N THR A 11 -7.74 2.07 15.16
CA THR A 11 -9.18 2.14 14.95
C THR A 11 -9.54 3.50 14.38
N GLU A 12 -10.35 3.51 13.32
CA GLU A 12 -10.79 4.72 12.64
C GLU A 12 -12.26 4.98 12.94
N ILE A 13 -12.57 6.11 13.56
CA ILE A 13 -13.92 6.50 13.99
C ILE A 13 -14.29 7.82 13.30
N PRO A 14 -15.50 7.91 12.66
CA PRO A 14 -15.97 9.17 12.10
C PRO A 14 -16.14 10.26 13.16
N LEU A 15 -15.97 11.52 12.74
CA LEU A 15 -16.17 12.69 13.60
C LEU A 15 -17.46 13.42 13.22
N LYS A 16 -18.22 13.86 14.21
CA LYS A 16 -19.32 14.82 14.06
C LYS A 16 -18.70 16.21 14.00
N ALA A 17 -18.94 16.94 12.92
CA ALA A 17 -18.48 18.31 12.74
C ALA A 17 -19.54 19.11 12.01
N GLY A 18 -19.90 20.25 12.54
CA GLY A 18 -20.82 21.20 11.92
C GLY A 18 -20.11 22.06 10.86
N SER A 19 -20.83 22.96 10.23
CA SER A 19 -20.30 23.81 9.15
C SER A 19 -19.11 24.69 9.61
N LYS A 20 -19.17 25.23 10.83
CA LYS A 20 -18.11 26.05 11.43
C LYS A 20 -16.82 25.24 11.65
N GLU A 21 -16.94 24.07 12.28
CA GLU A 21 -15.79 23.17 12.54
C GLU A 21 -15.19 22.67 11.22
N LEU A 22 -16.02 22.32 10.24
CA LEU A 22 -15.56 21.90 8.90
C LEU A 22 -14.78 23.00 8.20
N ALA A 23 -15.21 24.27 8.30
CA ALA A 23 -14.50 25.42 7.74
C ALA A 23 -13.13 25.60 8.38
N ILE A 24 -13.04 25.52 9.72
CA ILE A 24 -11.78 25.64 10.47
C ILE A 24 -10.84 24.48 10.13
N LEU A 25 -11.34 23.24 10.13
CA LEU A 25 -10.55 22.06 9.76
C LEU A 25 -10.00 22.18 8.34
N LYS A 26 -10.81 22.66 7.38
CA LYS A 26 -10.38 22.90 6.00
C LYS A 26 -9.21 23.89 5.95
N LYS A 27 -9.29 25.01 6.68
CA LYS A 27 -8.21 26.01 6.78
C LYS A 27 -6.95 25.42 7.41
N ARG A 28 -7.06 24.65 8.52
CA ARG A 28 -5.91 23.99 9.18
C ARG A 28 -5.23 22.96 8.29
N PHE A 29 -6.00 22.13 7.57
CA PHE A 29 -5.43 21.18 6.59
C PHE A 29 -4.78 21.88 5.41
N TRP A 30 -5.27 23.06 5.03
CA TRP A 30 -4.63 23.91 4.03
C TRP A 30 -3.30 24.46 4.53
N SER A 31 -3.25 25.03 5.75
CA SER A 31 -2.02 25.50 6.40
C SER A 31 -0.99 24.37 6.52
N ALA A 32 -1.41 23.20 6.98
CA ALA A 32 -0.56 22.02 7.07
C ALA A 32 0.02 21.60 5.70
N LYS A 33 -0.76 21.73 4.61
CA LYS A 33 -0.27 21.50 3.24
C LYS A 33 0.79 22.51 2.83
N GLN A 34 0.57 23.80 3.10
CA GLN A 34 1.52 24.86 2.76
C GLN A 34 2.83 24.64 3.49
N GLN A 35 2.75 24.37 4.81
CA GLN A 35 3.92 24.06 5.61
C GLN A 35 4.67 22.83 5.12
N TYR A 36 3.96 21.74 4.78
CA TYR A 36 4.60 20.55 4.20
C TYR A 36 5.35 20.87 2.90
N ASN A 37 4.76 21.69 2.04
CA ASN A 37 5.38 22.06 0.77
C ASN A 37 6.60 22.96 0.97
N ALA A 38 6.55 23.90 1.90
CA ALA A 38 7.70 24.75 2.25
C ALA A 38 8.85 23.89 2.79
N LEU A 39 8.56 23.00 3.76
CA LEU A 39 9.54 22.08 4.33
C LEU A 39 10.11 21.09 3.31
N LEU A 40 9.29 20.62 2.38
CA LEU A 40 9.74 19.74 1.29
C LEU A 40 10.68 20.49 0.35
N GLY A 41 10.36 21.74 0.00
CA GLY A 41 11.21 22.60 -0.82
C GLY A 41 12.56 22.86 -0.17
N GLU A 42 12.54 23.23 1.12
CA GLU A 42 13.75 23.46 1.91
C GLU A 42 14.64 22.21 2.01
N ALA A 43 14.05 21.05 2.34
CA ALA A 43 14.80 19.80 2.41
C ALA A 43 15.40 19.38 1.07
N LEU A 44 14.69 19.59 -0.04
CA LEU A 44 15.21 19.33 -1.39
C LEU A 44 16.33 20.30 -1.76
N GLY A 45 16.21 21.58 -1.40
CA GLY A 45 17.25 22.59 -1.63
C GLY A 45 18.53 22.28 -0.85
N ARG A 46 18.42 21.91 0.45
CA ARG A 46 19.57 21.49 1.26
C ARG A 46 20.24 20.24 0.69
N LEU A 47 19.46 19.24 0.27
CA LEU A 47 20.00 18.05 -0.38
C LEU A 47 20.70 18.38 -1.70
N CYS A 48 20.20 19.35 -2.47
CA CYS A 48 20.82 19.78 -3.73
C CYS A 48 22.20 20.37 -3.45
N ARG A 49 22.29 21.38 -2.58
CA ARG A 49 23.57 21.98 -2.17
C ARG A 49 24.57 20.95 -1.62
N MET A 50 24.10 20.05 -0.74
CA MET A 50 24.94 18.96 -0.23
C MET A 50 25.45 18.02 -1.33
N ARG A 51 24.71 17.80 -2.42
CA ARG A 51 25.13 16.95 -3.55
C ARG A 51 26.11 17.62 -4.50
N GLU A 52 26.14 18.94 -4.52
CA GLU A 52 27.05 19.75 -5.31
C GLU A 52 28.48 19.78 -4.68
N ASP A 53 28.60 19.45 -3.39
CA ASP A 53 29.86 19.30 -2.69
C ASP A 53 30.63 18.06 -3.21
N THR A 54 31.90 18.24 -3.58
CA THR A 54 32.75 17.17 -4.10
C THR A 54 32.92 16.01 -3.14
N ARG A 55 32.90 16.30 -1.82
CA ARG A 55 32.97 15.31 -0.73
C ARG A 55 31.79 14.35 -0.75
N TYR A 56 30.64 14.79 -1.26
CA TYR A 56 29.46 13.91 -1.40
C TYR A 56 29.71 12.78 -2.42
N GLY A 57 30.39 13.11 -3.53
CA GLY A 57 30.83 12.12 -4.51
C GLY A 57 31.80 11.10 -3.89
N LYS A 58 32.83 11.59 -3.19
CA LYS A 58 33.80 10.75 -2.45
C LYS A 58 33.10 9.83 -1.44
N ALA A 59 32.13 10.34 -0.66
CA ALA A 59 31.36 9.54 0.30
C ALA A 59 30.55 8.42 -0.39
N ARG A 60 29.99 8.66 -1.58
CA ARG A 60 29.28 7.63 -2.35
C ARG A 60 30.22 6.53 -2.87
N GLU A 61 31.41 6.86 -3.29
CA GLU A 61 32.43 5.92 -3.74
C GLU A 61 32.93 5.05 -2.58
N LEU A 62 33.29 5.67 -1.46
CA LEU A 62 33.63 4.95 -0.22
C LEU A 62 32.54 4.01 0.25
N TYR A 63 31.27 4.39 0.10
CA TYR A 63 30.14 3.53 0.49
C TYR A 63 30.03 2.25 -0.34
N LYS A 64 30.53 2.25 -1.58
CA LYS A 64 30.58 1.08 -2.47
C LYS A 64 31.75 0.15 -2.17
N GLN A 65 32.84 0.68 -1.63
CA GLN A 65 34.04 -0.08 -1.30
C GLN A 65 33.82 -0.97 -0.07
N LYS A 66 34.33 -2.20 -0.13
CA LYS A 66 34.28 -3.17 0.98
C LYS A 66 35.18 -2.65 2.13
N GLY A 67 34.68 -2.56 3.34
CA GLY A 67 35.43 -2.07 4.52
C GLY A 67 35.27 -0.55 4.81
N SER A 68 35.01 0.30 3.81
CA SER A 68 35.01 1.77 3.96
C SER A 68 33.65 2.38 4.33
N LYS A 69 32.64 1.54 4.63
CA LYS A 69 31.28 2.03 4.92
C LYS A 69 31.18 2.94 6.16
N THR A 70 32.04 2.74 7.15
CA THR A 70 32.05 3.55 8.38
C THR A 70 32.55 4.96 8.08
N GLN A 71 33.63 5.08 7.32
CA GLN A 71 34.17 6.37 6.87
C GLN A 71 33.18 7.12 5.99
N ALA A 72 32.54 6.42 5.05
CA ALA A 72 31.49 7.01 4.20
C ALA A 72 30.31 7.56 5.04
N LYS A 73 29.86 6.82 6.06
CA LYS A 73 28.79 7.28 6.97
C LYS A 73 29.20 8.51 7.78
N ALA A 74 30.45 8.56 8.26
CA ALA A 74 30.99 9.71 8.98
C ALA A 74 30.98 10.95 8.10
N LEU A 75 31.46 10.84 6.86
CA LEU A 75 31.48 11.93 5.90
C LEU A 75 30.07 12.41 5.51
N PHE A 76 29.12 11.50 5.29
CA PHE A 76 27.73 11.88 5.08
C PHE A 76 27.10 12.57 6.29
N LYS A 77 27.47 12.19 7.51
CA LYS A 77 27.01 12.84 8.74
C LYS A 77 27.55 14.25 8.83
N GLN A 78 28.85 14.45 8.62
CA GLN A 78 29.48 15.75 8.60
C GLN A 78 28.84 16.69 7.58
N LEU A 79 28.69 16.24 6.33
CA LEU A 79 28.01 17.02 5.29
C LEU A 79 26.56 17.36 5.66
N ALA A 80 25.83 16.42 6.24
CA ALA A 80 24.46 16.67 6.68
C ALA A 80 24.40 17.74 7.80
N GLU A 81 25.40 17.81 8.65
CA GLU A 81 25.53 18.87 9.68
C GLU A 81 25.85 20.22 9.07
N GLU A 82 26.85 20.30 8.22
CA GLU A 82 27.29 21.53 7.54
C GLU A 82 26.18 22.16 6.67
N TYR A 83 25.45 21.34 5.93
CA TYR A 83 24.34 21.81 5.09
C TYR A 83 23.00 21.89 5.79
N GLY A 84 22.95 21.64 7.11
CA GLY A 84 21.71 21.62 7.89
C GLY A 84 20.69 20.59 7.37
N TYR A 85 21.14 19.48 6.79
CA TYR A 85 20.29 18.45 6.21
C TYR A 85 19.96 17.35 7.25
N ARG A 86 19.40 17.75 8.37
CA ARG A 86 18.95 16.85 9.46
C ARG A 86 17.47 17.11 9.79
N GLU A 87 16.80 16.13 10.38
CA GLU A 87 15.40 16.26 10.81
C GLU A 87 15.18 17.46 11.73
N TYR A 88 16.08 17.67 12.70
CA TYR A 88 16.00 18.76 13.66
C TYR A 88 16.23 20.15 13.05
N ASP A 89 17.04 20.25 12.03
CA ASP A 89 17.27 21.52 11.32
C ASP A 89 16.00 22.01 10.61
N LEU A 90 15.18 21.07 10.15
CA LEU A 90 13.86 21.41 9.59
C LEU A 90 12.84 21.83 10.67
N TYR A 91 13.00 21.42 11.92
CA TYR A 91 12.18 21.92 13.02
C TYR A 91 12.44 23.41 13.28
N SER A 92 13.69 23.85 13.22
CA SER A 92 14.07 25.26 13.34
C SER A 92 13.50 26.10 12.19
N TYR A 93 13.59 25.62 10.96
CA TYR A 93 12.92 26.24 9.81
C TYR A 93 11.39 26.32 10.01
N CYS A 94 10.79 25.29 10.56
CA CYS A 94 9.36 25.23 10.85
C CYS A 94 8.94 26.29 11.86
N LYS A 95 9.75 26.56 12.91
CA LYS A 95 9.51 27.63 13.88
C LYS A 95 9.52 29.02 13.22
N GLN A 96 10.51 29.28 12.37
CA GLN A 96 10.61 30.53 11.62
C GLN A 96 9.42 30.74 10.68
N TRP A 97 9.00 29.67 9.98
CA TRP A 97 7.85 29.71 9.09
C TRP A 97 6.55 30.05 9.85
N ASN A 98 6.34 29.48 11.05
CA ASN A 98 5.20 29.77 11.89
C ASN A 98 5.19 31.22 12.40
N LYS A 99 6.36 31.84 12.66
CA LYS A 99 6.48 33.24 13.09
C LYS A 99 6.07 34.24 12.00
N LYS A 100 6.21 33.89 10.73
CA LYS A 100 5.81 34.73 9.57
C LYS A 100 4.29 34.88 9.38
N GLY A 101 3.49 34.37 10.27
CA GLY A 101 2.21 34.90 10.77
C GLY A 101 0.96 34.89 9.91
N SER A 102 0.98 34.52 8.62
CA SER A 102 -0.22 34.60 7.76
C SER A 102 -1.11 33.36 7.74
N HIS A 103 -0.77 32.32 8.47
CA HIS A 103 -1.43 31.02 8.42
C HIS A 103 -2.05 30.62 9.75
N LEU A 104 -3.24 30.01 9.69
CA LEU A 104 -3.90 29.48 10.88
C LEU A 104 -2.99 28.43 11.56
N SER A 105 -2.76 28.60 12.86
CA SER A 105 -1.96 27.68 13.65
C SER A 105 -2.50 26.24 13.57
N ILE A 106 -1.59 25.30 13.42
CA ILE A 106 -1.89 23.85 13.41
C ILE A 106 -1.31 23.13 14.63
N GLY A 107 -0.59 23.86 15.50
CA GLY A 107 0.09 23.35 16.68
C GLY A 107 1.54 22.93 16.40
N ALA A 108 2.41 23.21 17.39
CA ALA A 108 3.86 23.01 17.24
C ALA A 108 4.25 21.55 16.98
N ARG A 109 3.69 20.61 17.74
CA ARG A 109 4.01 19.18 17.62
C ARG A 109 3.52 18.59 16.28
N ILE A 110 2.35 19.02 15.79
CA ILE A 110 1.87 18.64 14.46
C ILE A 110 2.81 19.19 13.39
N SER A 111 3.29 20.43 13.54
CA SER A 111 4.28 21.05 12.64
C SER A 111 5.58 20.23 12.59
N GLN A 112 6.09 19.78 13.74
CA GLN A 112 7.26 18.88 13.81
C GLN A 112 7.02 17.56 13.07
N LYS A 113 5.83 16.95 13.24
CA LYS A 113 5.48 15.73 12.49
C LYS A 113 5.41 15.95 10.98
N ILE A 114 4.95 17.10 10.55
CA ILE A 114 4.96 17.50 9.13
C ILE A 114 6.40 17.64 8.63
N ALA A 115 7.29 18.28 9.42
CA ALA A 115 8.71 18.40 9.09
C ALA A 115 9.37 17.02 8.96
N LYS A 116 9.15 16.14 9.93
CA LYS A 116 9.60 14.74 9.87
C LYS A 116 9.12 14.00 8.61
N ARG A 117 7.85 14.16 8.24
CA ARG A 117 7.29 13.55 7.01
C ARG A 117 7.94 14.10 5.75
N ALA A 118 8.23 15.41 5.70
CA ALA A 118 8.92 16.03 4.56
C ALA A 118 10.36 15.53 4.47
N PHE A 119 11.10 15.54 5.58
CA PHE A 119 12.46 15.02 5.66
C PHE A 119 12.54 13.56 5.24
N SER A 120 11.73 12.68 5.85
CA SER A 120 11.71 11.25 5.51
C SER A 120 11.45 11.01 4.02
N ALA A 121 10.57 11.80 3.39
CA ALA A 121 10.31 11.66 1.96
C ALA A 121 11.51 12.02 1.09
N VAL A 122 12.31 13.01 1.49
CA VAL A 122 13.54 13.41 0.79
C VAL A 122 14.68 12.43 1.08
N GLU A 123 14.77 11.94 2.32
CA GLU A 123 15.76 10.93 2.70
C GLU A 123 15.57 9.61 1.95
N GLU A 124 14.34 9.12 1.83
CA GLU A 124 14.05 7.94 1.00
C GLU A 124 14.41 8.14 -0.47
N TYR A 125 14.30 9.38 -0.99
CA TYR A 125 14.77 9.75 -2.33
C TYR A 125 16.29 9.78 -2.38
N ARG A 126 16.96 10.35 -1.37
CA ARG A 126 18.43 10.41 -1.29
C ARG A 126 19.07 9.02 -1.38
N ILE A 127 18.51 8.06 -0.65
CA ILE A 127 19.00 6.67 -0.59
C ILE A 127 18.44 5.76 -1.70
N GLY A 128 17.73 6.31 -2.68
CA GLY A 128 17.21 5.57 -3.84
C GLY A 128 16.02 4.64 -3.58
N LYS A 129 15.42 4.68 -2.39
CA LYS A 129 14.22 3.87 -2.05
C LYS A 129 12.97 4.33 -2.79
N ARG A 130 12.93 5.57 -3.24
CA ARG A 130 11.82 6.16 -4.00
C ARG A 130 12.27 7.23 -4.98
N GLY A 131 11.40 7.59 -5.93
CA GLY A 131 11.60 8.74 -6.81
C GLY A 131 11.50 10.08 -6.09
N LYS A 132 11.88 11.17 -6.77
CA LYS A 132 11.80 12.54 -6.22
C LYS A 132 10.39 12.84 -5.69
N PRO A 133 10.24 13.26 -4.40
CA PRO A 133 8.94 13.53 -3.82
C PRO A 133 8.27 14.75 -4.49
N ARG A 134 6.95 14.68 -4.62
CA ARG A 134 6.16 15.73 -5.27
C ARG A 134 5.49 16.62 -4.23
N PHE A 135 5.42 17.92 -4.52
CA PHE A 135 4.64 18.87 -3.74
C PHE A 135 3.16 18.48 -3.70
N LYS A 136 2.51 18.73 -2.57
CA LYS A 136 1.09 18.46 -2.39
C LYS A 136 0.27 19.49 -3.17
N GLY A 137 -0.52 19.01 -4.10
CA GLY A 137 -1.38 19.84 -4.94
C GLY A 137 -2.70 20.23 -4.26
N ILE A 138 -3.74 20.50 -5.07
CA ILE A 138 -5.04 20.99 -4.63
C ILE A 138 -5.76 20.07 -3.64
N ARG A 139 -5.54 18.76 -3.72
CA ARG A 139 -6.11 17.80 -2.76
C ARG A 139 -5.50 17.91 -1.36
N GLY A 140 -4.35 18.56 -1.22
CA GLY A 140 -3.67 18.82 0.05
C GLY A 140 -3.17 17.56 0.77
N LEU A 141 -3.01 17.69 2.09
CA LEU A 141 -2.74 16.56 2.96
C LEU A 141 -4.03 15.81 3.28
N SER A 142 -3.94 14.48 3.36
CA SER A 142 -5.06 13.61 3.77
C SER A 142 -5.10 13.36 5.27
N SER A 143 -4.02 13.65 5.99
CA SER A 143 -3.93 13.44 7.44
C SER A 143 -2.95 14.38 8.10
N ILE A 144 -3.24 14.73 9.35
CA ILE A 144 -2.34 15.38 10.30
C ILE A 144 -2.32 14.53 11.57
N GLU A 145 -1.18 14.47 12.26
CA GLU A 145 -1.00 13.63 13.44
C GLU A 145 -0.17 14.34 14.50
N ASP A 146 -0.43 13.99 15.75
CA ASP A 146 0.36 14.46 16.90
C ASP A 146 1.40 13.42 17.33
N ASN A 147 2.23 13.78 18.28
CA ASN A 147 3.25 12.93 18.88
C ASN A 147 2.75 12.17 20.13
N SER A 148 1.78 12.74 20.84
CA SER A 148 1.21 12.21 22.07
C SER A 148 -0.28 12.57 22.18
N ILE A 149 -0.97 11.95 23.14
CA ILE A 149 -2.38 12.19 23.39
C ILE A 149 -2.65 13.53 24.11
N ASP A 150 -1.64 14.08 24.80
CA ASP A 150 -1.81 15.25 25.68
C ASP A 150 -1.41 16.58 25.02
N ALA A 151 -1.20 16.57 23.70
CA ALA A 151 -0.72 17.75 23.00
C ALA A 151 -1.85 18.52 22.28
N ASN A 152 -1.73 18.66 20.95
CA ASN A 152 -2.69 19.45 20.17
C ASN A 152 -3.96 18.67 19.80
N LEU A 153 -3.85 17.33 19.73
CA LEU A 153 -4.97 16.43 19.44
C LEU A 153 -5.23 15.56 20.68
N ARG A 154 -6.19 15.96 21.50
CA ARG A 154 -6.53 15.26 22.74
C ARG A 154 -7.84 14.51 22.59
N LEU A 155 -7.87 13.27 23.08
CA LEU A 155 -9.11 12.55 23.28
C LEU A 155 -9.56 12.73 24.73
N LYS A 156 -10.70 13.35 24.93
CA LYS A 156 -11.35 13.50 26.24
C LYS A 156 -12.87 13.40 26.04
N ASP A 157 -13.59 12.76 26.97
CA ASP A 157 -15.04 12.65 26.96
C ASP A 157 -15.60 12.23 25.58
N ARG A 158 -14.97 11.21 24.98
CA ARG A 158 -15.34 10.67 23.64
C ARG A 158 -15.38 11.73 22.53
N SER A 159 -14.58 12.78 22.68
CA SER A 159 -14.42 13.86 21.71
C SER A 159 -12.96 14.14 21.45
N ILE A 160 -12.63 14.51 20.22
CA ILE A 160 -11.29 15.00 19.88
C ILE A 160 -11.27 16.51 20.06
N TYR A 161 -10.41 16.98 20.97
CA TYR A 161 -10.13 18.40 21.15
C TYR A 161 -8.93 18.80 20.30
N TYR A 162 -9.09 19.83 19.48
CA TYR A 162 -8.04 20.30 18.59
C TYR A 162 -8.02 21.83 18.51
N LEU A 163 -7.14 22.47 19.30
CA LEU A 163 -6.93 23.94 19.26
C LEU A 163 -8.28 24.70 19.28
N GLY A 164 -9.08 24.52 20.31
CA GLY A 164 -10.38 25.19 20.49
C GLY A 164 -11.56 24.50 19.77
N LEU A 165 -11.33 23.46 18.98
CA LEU A 165 -12.43 22.65 18.43
C LEU A 165 -12.73 21.47 19.33
N LYS A 166 -14.03 21.16 19.50
CA LYS A 166 -14.55 19.91 20.09
C LYS A 166 -15.23 19.12 18.99
N LEU A 167 -14.73 17.92 18.70
CA LEU A 167 -15.16 17.06 17.61
C LEU A 167 -15.60 15.71 18.18
N PRO A 168 -16.90 15.51 18.45
CA PRO A 168 -17.42 14.26 18.99
C PRO A 168 -17.14 13.08 18.07
N LEU A 169 -16.78 11.94 18.64
CA LEU A 169 -16.67 10.66 17.92
C LEU A 169 -18.05 10.11 17.61
N LEU A 170 -18.27 9.72 16.37
CA LEU A 170 -19.44 8.94 15.97
C LEU A 170 -19.09 7.46 16.12
N TYR A 171 -19.16 6.95 17.34
CA TYR A 171 -18.86 5.55 17.65
C TYR A 171 -20.16 4.81 18.00
N ASP A 172 -20.11 3.51 17.78
CA ASP A 172 -21.18 2.60 18.18
C ASP A 172 -20.78 1.95 19.52
N ILE A 173 -21.61 2.08 20.55
CA ILE A 173 -21.38 1.49 21.87
C ILE A 173 -21.46 -0.05 21.77
N GLY A 174 -22.31 -0.58 20.90
CA GLY A 174 -22.47 -2.01 20.67
C GLY A 174 -21.35 -2.64 19.83
N ASP A 175 -20.49 -1.82 19.16
CA ASP A 175 -19.35 -2.37 18.41
C ASP A 175 -18.19 -2.71 19.35
N PRO A 176 -17.88 -4.02 19.54
CA PRO A 176 -16.81 -4.44 20.45
C PRO A 176 -15.43 -3.92 20.03
N ILE A 177 -15.23 -3.59 18.74
CA ILE A 177 -13.97 -3.01 18.25
C ILE A 177 -13.81 -1.58 18.76
N HIS A 178 -14.89 -0.78 18.71
CA HIS A 178 -14.87 0.59 19.26
C HIS A 178 -14.67 0.57 20.77
N TYR A 179 -15.39 -0.31 21.48
CA TYR A 179 -15.25 -0.49 22.94
C TYR A 179 -13.82 -0.85 23.33
N HIS A 180 -13.26 -1.90 22.69
CA HIS A 180 -11.88 -2.33 22.92
C HIS A 180 -10.88 -1.19 22.69
N SER A 181 -11.05 -0.42 21.61
CA SER A 181 -10.12 0.64 21.24
C SER A 181 -10.16 1.84 22.19
N LEU A 182 -11.37 2.21 22.65
CA LEU A 182 -11.56 3.34 23.59
C LEU A 182 -11.08 3.01 25.01
N ASN A 183 -11.06 1.73 25.39
CA ASN A 183 -10.54 1.24 26.67
C ASN A 183 -9.04 0.86 26.60
N SER A 184 -8.41 0.87 25.41
CA SER A 184 -6.99 0.64 25.27
C SER A 184 -6.20 1.93 25.49
N ARG A 185 -4.94 1.81 25.95
CA ARG A 185 -4.04 2.95 26.02
C ARG A 185 -3.81 3.56 24.64
N ILE A 186 -4.21 4.82 24.45
CA ILE A 186 -4.04 5.53 23.20
C ILE A 186 -2.70 6.24 23.20
N LYS A 187 -1.82 5.91 22.25
CA LYS A 187 -0.49 6.55 22.12
C LYS A 187 -0.59 7.96 21.56
N TYR A 188 -1.39 8.13 20.51
CA TYR A 188 -1.69 9.42 19.88
C TYR A 188 -2.88 9.33 18.95
N VAL A 189 -3.36 10.47 18.49
CA VAL A 189 -4.47 10.59 17.56
C VAL A 189 -3.97 11.15 16.21
N ARG A 190 -4.56 10.64 15.13
CA ARG A 190 -4.39 11.18 13.78
C ARG A 190 -5.75 11.60 13.22
N LEU A 191 -5.88 12.85 12.80
CA LEU A 191 -7.03 13.30 12.02
C LEU A 191 -6.87 12.96 10.55
N VAL A 192 -7.87 12.31 9.97
CA VAL A 192 -7.88 11.91 8.56
C VAL A 192 -9.02 12.62 7.84
N ARG A 193 -8.69 13.19 6.67
CA ARG A 193 -9.65 13.83 5.78
C ARG A 193 -9.90 12.93 4.58
N ARG A 194 -11.16 12.63 4.30
CA ARG A 194 -11.57 11.83 3.14
C ARG A 194 -12.56 12.60 2.29
N ASN A 195 -12.43 12.45 0.98
CA ASN A 195 -13.36 13.01 -0.01
C ASN A 195 -14.28 11.89 -0.52
N PHE A 196 -15.59 12.08 -0.33
CA PHE A 196 -16.64 11.20 -0.82
C PHE A 196 -17.42 11.94 -1.90
N ASN A 197 -16.97 11.85 -3.14
CA ASN A 197 -17.59 12.51 -4.29
C ASN A 197 -17.85 14.02 -4.07
N GLY A 198 -16.79 14.74 -3.65
CA GLY A 198 -16.86 16.18 -3.36
C GLY A 198 -17.19 16.54 -1.90
N ARG A 199 -17.83 15.63 -1.15
CA ARG A 199 -18.12 15.84 0.28
C ARG A 199 -16.94 15.42 1.14
N ILE A 200 -16.40 16.34 1.92
CA ILE A 200 -15.29 16.09 2.83
C ILE A 200 -15.85 15.59 4.17
N ARG A 201 -15.30 14.48 4.67
CA ARG A 201 -15.54 13.96 6.01
C ARG A 201 -14.23 13.79 6.74
N TYR A 202 -14.28 13.96 8.06
CA TYR A 202 -13.12 13.79 8.93
C TYR A 202 -13.32 12.58 9.84
N PHE A 203 -12.19 11.94 10.15
CA PHE A 203 -12.13 10.74 10.99
C PHE A 203 -10.99 10.92 11.99
N ALA A 204 -11.17 10.37 13.18
CA ALA A 204 -10.08 10.13 14.11
C ALA A 204 -9.55 8.72 13.92
N GLN A 205 -8.26 8.57 13.70
CA GLN A 205 -7.55 7.31 13.87
C GLN A 205 -6.93 7.32 15.25
N LEU A 206 -7.39 6.43 16.12
CA LEU A 206 -6.84 6.19 17.44
C LEU A 206 -5.72 5.16 17.26
N ILE A 207 -4.49 5.53 17.60
CA ILE A 207 -3.34 4.64 17.58
C ILE A 207 -3.21 4.07 18.98
N CYS A 208 -3.72 2.85 19.15
CA CYS A 208 -3.83 2.17 20.43
C CYS A 208 -2.63 1.25 20.64
N GLU A 209 -2.23 1.05 21.88
CA GLU A 209 -1.23 0.08 22.29
C GLU A 209 -1.84 -1.32 22.39
N GLY A 210 -1.03 -2.34 22.09
CA GLY A 210 -1.46 -3.74 22.16
C GLY A 210 -1.91 -4.30 20.82
N LYS A 211 -2.68 -5.39 20.89
CA LYS A 211 -3.21 -6.11 19.73
C LYS A 211 -4.66 -5.71 19.44
N PRO A 212 -5.09 -5.70 18.17
CA PRO A 212 -6.49 -5.44 17.83
C PRO A 212 -7.40 -6.57 18.36
N LEU A 213 -8.64 -6.23 18.66
CA LEU A 213 -9.65 -7.23 18.96
C LEU A 213 -9.87 -8.15 17.77
N ILE A 214 -9.80 -9.44 17.99
CA ILE A 214 -10.13 -10.48 17.01
C ILE A 214 -11.49 -11.05 17.38
N LYS A 215 -12.47 -10.93 16.49
CA LYS A 215 -13.79 -11.51 16.69
C LYS A 215 -13.67 -13.04 16.81
N PRO A 216 -14.45 -13.72 17.66
CA PRO A 216 -14.35 -15.18 17.88
C PRO A 216 -14.34 -16.01 16.58
N GLN A 217 -15.21 -15.66 15.62
CA GLN A 217 -15.30 -16.32 14.31
C GLN A 217 -14.07 -16.09 13.41
N HIS A 218 -13.13 -15.25 13.79
CA HIS A 218 -11.89 -14.94 13.03
C HIS A 218 -10.62 -15.33 13.77
N LYS A 219 -10.74 -16.10 14.86
CA LYS A 219 -9.57 -16.67 15.54
C LYS A 219 -8.88 -17.64 14.58
N ALA A 220 -7.55 -17.57 14.50
CA ALA A 220 -6.78 -18.50 13.68
C ALA A 220 -6.82 -19.91 14.28
N LYS A 221 -6.93 -20.91 13.41
CA LYS A 221 -6.76 -22.32 13.77
C LYS A 221 -5.29 -22.71 13.60
N LYS A 222 -4.84 -23.66 14.39
CA LYS A 222 -3.50 -24.22 14.27
C LYS A 222 -3.35 -25.06 13.00
N GLY A 223 -2.20 -24.99 12.35
CA GLY A 223 -1.86 -25.79 11.19
C GLY A 223 -0.98 -25.07 10.19
N GLU A 224 -0.40 -25.84 9.28
CA GLU A 224 0.44 -25.33 8.19
C GLU A 224 -0.36 -25.10 6.92
N VAL A 225 -0.03 -24.03 6.22
CA VAL A 225 -0.68 -23.64 4.95
C VAL A 225 0.37 -23.20 3.95
N GLY A 226 0.42 -23.85 2.80
CA GLY A 226 1.19 -23.42 1.65
C GLY A 226 0.37 -22.49 0.74
N LEU A 227 0.97 -21.39 0.28
CA LEU A 227 0.35 -20.44 -0.62
C LEU A 227 1.21 -20.22 -1.87
N ASP A 228 0.56 -20.27 -3.03
CA ASP A 228 1.09 -19.69 -4.27
C ASP A 228 0.26 -18.46 -4.66
N ILE A 229 0.90 -17.29 -4.70
CA ILE A 229 0.24 -16.00 -4.94
C ILE A 229 0.68 -15.43 -6.28
N GLY A 230 -0.09 -15.73 -7.30
CA GLY A 230 0.09 -15.19 -8.65
C GLY A 230 -0.43 -13.75 -8.82
N PRO A 231 -0.24 -13.16 -10.01
CA PRO A 231 -0.78 -11.84 -10.35
C PRO A 231 -2.31 -11.81 -10.47
N SER A 232 -2.95 -12.96 -10.72
CA SER A 232 -4.40 -13.08 -10.95
C SER A 232 -5.06 -14.14 -10.10
N THR A 233 -4.34 -15.11 -9.61
CA THR A 233 -4.80 -16.31 -8.92
C THR A 233 -4.09 -16.46 -7.59
N ILE A 234 -4.71 -17.18 -6.69
CA ILE A 234 -4.12 -17.66 -5.45
C ILE A 234 -4.52 -19.11 -5.22
N ALA A 235 -3.53 -19.94 -4.91
CA ALA A 235 -3.72 -21.31 -4.47
C ALA A 235 -3.41 -21.41 -2.97
N ILE A 236 -4.23 -22.16 -2.25
CA ILE A 236 -4.17 -22.35 -0.79
C ILE A 236 -4.25 -23.85 -0.56
N VAL A 237 -3.26 -24.41 0.12
CA VAL A 237 -3.21 -25.85 0.42
C VAL A 237 -2.80 -26.06 1.87
N SER A 238 -3.46 -26.99 2.55
CA SER A 238 -3.02 -27.52 3.84
C SER A 238 -3.10 -29.05 3.80
N GLU A 239 -1.95 -29.68 3.90
CA GLU A 239 -1.89 -31.14 3.93
C GLU A 239 -2.56 -31.68 5.21
N GLN A 240 -2.25 -31.12 6.36
CA GLN A 240 -2.79 -31.55 7.66
C GLN A 240 -4.32 -31.46 7.74
N LYS A 241 -4.95 -30.53 7.01
CA LYS A 241 -6.40 -30.36 6.96
C LYS A 241 -7.05 -31.00 5.75
N LYS A 242 -6.28 -31.67 4.88
CA LYS A 242 -6.75 -32.20 3.58
C LYS A 242 -7.58 -31.14 2.84
N TYR A 243 -7.04 -29.93 2.77
CA TYR A 243 -7.71 -28.76 2.21
C TYR A 243 -6.91 -28.22 1.03
N ALA A 244 -7.59 -27.96 -0.08
CA ALA A 244 -7.04 -27.22 -1.20
C ALA A 244 -8.10 -26.27 -1.77
N LYS A 245 -7.68 -25.11 -2.22
CA LYS A 245 -8.51 -24.16 -2.94
C LYS A 245 -7.67 -23.35 -3.90
N ILE A 246 -8.17 -23.17 -5.10
CA ILE A 246 -7.63 -22.18 -6.04
C ILE A 246 -8.75 -21.24 -6.47
N GLN A 247 -8.46 -19.97 -6.53
CA GLN A 247 -9.45 -18.96 -6.91
C GLN A 247 -8.83 -17.79 -7.64
N VAL A 248 -9.67 -17.04 -8.36
CA VAL A 248 -9.28 -15.74 -8.91
C VAL A 248 -9.09 -14.78 -7.76
N PHE A 249 -7.92 -14.17 -7.70
CA PHE A 249 -7.55 -13.28 -6.62
C PHE A 249 -8.31 -11.94 -6.72
N ALA A 250 -9.11 -11.61 -5.73
CA ALA A 250 -9.91 -10.40 -5.66
C ALA A 250 -10.80 -10.19 -6.92
N ASP A 251 -11.58 -11.20 -7.26
CA ASP A 251 -12.44 -11.28 -8.47
C ASP A 251 -13.65 -10.34 -8.44
N GLU A 252 -14.27 -10.16 -7.27
CA GLU A 252 -15.44 -9.28 -7.10
C GLU A 252 -15.14 -7.79 -7.33
N ILE A 253 -13.88 -7.38 -7.59
CA ILE A 253 -13.55 -5.98 -7.83
C ILE A 253 -14.13 -5.53 -9.18
N LYS A 254 -15.28 -4.87 -9.12
CA LYS A 254 -15.92 -4.31 -10.32
C LYS A 254 -15.05 -3.23 -10.95
N VAL A 255 -14.58 -3.50 -12.16
CA VAL A 255 -13.77 -2.58 -12.94
C VAL A 255 -14.65 -1.81 -13.92
N HIS A 256 -15.01 -0.60 -13.59
CA HIS A 256 -15.78 0.28 -14.48
C HIS A 256 -14.88 0.91 -15.55
N LYS A 257 -14.20 0.10 -16.38
CA LYS A 257 -13.23 0.57 -17.39
C LYS A 257 -13.84 1.61 -18.35
N LYS A 258 -15.03 1.36 -18.88
CA LYS A 258 -15.73 2.28 -19.82
C LYS A 258 -16.01 3.64 -19.14
N LYS A 259 -16.62 3.64 -17.92
CA LYS A 259 -16.91 4.85 -17.15
C LYS A 259 -15.67 5.63 -16.78
N ARG A 260 -14.62 4.94 -16.33
CA ARG A 260 -13.32 5.54 -16.01
C ARG A 260 -12.70 6.23 -17.22
N LYS A 261 -12.61 5.52 -18.36
CA LYS A 261 -12.08 6.11 -19.61
C LYS A 261 -12.89 7.32 -20.07
N ARG A 262 -14.23 7.29 -19.92
CA ARG A 262 -15.09 8.44 -20.24
C ARG A 262 -14.73 9.66 -19.38
N LEU A 263 -14.64 9.49 -18.05
CA LEU A 263 -14.25 10.57 -17.13
C LEU A 263 -12.83 11.09 -17.40
N GLU A 264 -11.88 10.21 -17.70
CA GLU A 264 -10.50 10.60 -18.04
C GLU A 264 -10.45 11.42 -19.34
N ARG A 265 -11.22 11.03 -20.37
CA ARG A 265 -11.34 11.80 -21.62
C ARG A 265 -12.00 13.15 -21.39
N GLU A 266 -13.06 13.20 -20.59
CA GLU A 266 -13.75 14.45 -20.24
C GLU A 266 -12.82 15.41 -19.48
N ILE A 267 -12.08 14.91 -18.50
CA ILE A 267 -11.06 15.68 -17.77
C ILE A 267 -10.01 16.23 -18.75
N ALA A 268 -9.48 15.40 -19.64
CA ALA A 268 -8.47 15.80 -20.61
C ALA A 268 -8.99 16.90 -21.55
N ARG A 269 -10.22 16.77 -22.06
CA ARG A 269 -10.87 17.76 -22.90
C ARG A 269 -11.04 19.09 -22.18
N ARG A 270 -11.64 19.08 -20.98
CA ARG A 270 -11.91 20.30 -20.20
C ARG A 270 -10.65 21.00 -19.73
N LEU A 271 -9.59 20.26 -19.41
CA LEU A 271 -8.28 20.83 -19.07
C LEU A 271 -7.70 21.61 -20.25
N ARG A 272 -7.79 21.09 -21.47
CA ARG A 272 -7.32 21.78 -22.67
C ARG A 272 -8.14 23.04 -22.98
N MET A 273 -9.46 22.91 -22.88
CA MET A 273 -10.34 24.06 -23.12
C MET A 273 -10.09 25.21 -22.14
N GLY A 274 -9.84 24.90 -20.88
CA GLY A 274 -9.62 25.91 -19.84
C GLY A 274 -8.17 26.42 -19.73
N ASN A 275 -7.23 25.84 -20.48
CA ASN A 275 -5.80 26.17 -20.41
C ASN A 275 -5.11 25.92 -21.76
N PRO A 276 -5.55 26.59 -22.85
CA PRO A 276 -4.99 26.34 -24.17
C PRO A 276 -3.48 26.60 -24.21
N GLU A 277 -3.00 27.59 -23.48
CA GLU A 277 -1.59 27.97 -23.36
C GLU A 277 -0.67 26.87 -22.79
N ALA A 278 -1.26 25.89 -22.12
CA ALA A 278 -0.51 24.78 -21.50
C ALA A 278 -0.34 23.56 -22.43
N TYR A 279 -0.86 23.62 -23.63
CA TYR A 279 -0.83 22.53 -24.61
C TYR A 279 -0.34 22.99 -25.96
N GLU A 280 0.37 22.11 -26.68
CA GLU A 280 0.69 22.28 -28.09
C GLU A 280 -0.59 22.29 -28.94
N GLU A 281 -0.54 22.88 -30.12
CA GLU A 281 -1.62 22.84 -31.08
C GLU A 281 -1.94 21.41 -31.54
N ASN A 282 -3.22 21.19 -31.88
CA ASN A 282 -3.63 19.91 -32.41
C ASN A 282 -3.14 19.77 -33.85
N LYS A 283 -2.63 18.59 -34.20
CA LYS A 283 -2.16 18.29 -35.57
C LYS A 283 -3.11 17.31 -36.23
N TRP A 284 -3.33 17.48 -37.51
CA TRP A 284 -3.97 16.49 -38.32
C TRP A 284 -2.92 15.51 -38.82
N ILE A 285 -3.14 14.22 -38.64
CA ILE A 285 -2.26 13.14 -39.13
C ILE A 285 -3.10 12.20 -39.98
N LYS A 286 -2.52 11.80 -41.12
CA LYS A 286 -3.12 10.77 -41.99
C LYS A 286 -2.72 9.38 -41.44
N LYS A 287 -3.70 8.53 -41.19
CA LYS A 287 -3.50 7.14 -40.75
C LYS A 287 -4.52 6.27 -41.47
N ASP A 288 -4.06 5.18 -42.09
CA ASP A 288 -4.93 4.20 -42.78
C ASP A 288 -5.96 4.85 -43.73
N LYS A 289 -5.50 5.73 -44.65
CA LYS A 289 -6.30 6.51 -45.62
C LYS A 289 -7.21 7.59 -45.00
N HIS A 290 -7.35 7.68 -43.67
CA HIS A 290 -8.20 8.69 -42.98
C HIS A 290 -7.39 9.74 -42.26
N TRP A 291 -7.91 10.98 -42.21
CA TRP A 291 -7.37 12.05 -41.42
C TRP A 291 -7.85 11.99 -39.97
N HIS A 292 -6.91 11.93 -39.03
CA HIS A 292 -7.18 11.90 -37.61
C HIS A 292 -6.62 13.13 -36.91
N ARG A 293 -7.44 13.74 -36.04
CA ARG A 293 -7.00 14.85 -35.20
C ARG A 293 -6.18 14.31 -34.03
N LYS A 294 -4.87 14.50 -34.05
CA LYS A 294 -3.97 14.21 -32.94
C LYS A 294 -3.93 15.39 -31.99
N GLN A 295 -4.30 15.16 -30.73
CA GLN A 295 -4.28 16.20 -29.70
C GLN A 295 -2.87 16.58 -29.33
N GLY A 296 -2.59 17.89 -29.19
CA GLY A 296 -1.32 18.42 -28.73
C GLY A 296 -0.92 17.89 -27.36
N LYS A 297 0.38 17.75 -27.13
CA LYS A 297 0.91 17.33 -25.82
C LYS A 297 0.94 18.50 -24.85
N SER A 298 1.01 18.21 -23.55
CA SER A 298 1.26 19.25 -22.55
C SER A 298 2.67 19.83 -22.70
N ILE A 299 2.79 21.16 -22.71
CA ILE A 299 4.06 21.88 -22.80
C ILE A 299 4.83 21.73 -21.49
N LYS A 300 6.10 21.32 -21.56
CA LYS A 300 6.96 21.17 -20.40
C LYS A 300 7.12 22.51 -19.67
N GLY A 301 6.87 22.53 -18.35
CA GLY A 301 6.95 23.74 -17.52
C GLY A 301 5.63 24.52 -17.41
N LYS A 302 4.73 24.46 -18.38
CA LYS A 302 3.40 25.09 -18.29
C LYS A 302 2.41 24.20 -17.52
N ARG A 303 1.62 24.81 -16.64
CA ARG A 303 0.64 24.08 -15.81
C ARG A 303 -0.79 24.49 -16.18
N ALA A 304 -1.63 23.49 -16.44
CA ALA A 304 -3.07 23.67 -16.55
C ALA A 304 -3.65 23.98 -15.16
N SER A 305 -3.67 25.26 -14.77
CA SER A 305 -4.08 25.74 -13.44
C SER A 305 -5.57 26.07 -13.37
N ASN A 306 -6.16 26.51 -14.48
CA ASN A 306 -7.58 26.87 -14.55
C ASN A 306 -8.45 25.62 -14.50
N ARG A 307 -9.32 25.54 -13.48
CA ARG A 307 -10.20 24.39 -13.21
C ARG A 307 -11.60 24.88 -12.87
N SER A 308 -12.50 24.78 -13.83
CA SER A 308 -13.91 25.07 -13.64
C SER A 308 -14.52 24.20 -12.52
N VAL A 309 -15.63 24.63 -11.95
CA VAL A 309 -16.37 23.87 -10.93
C VAL A 309 -16.78 22.50 -11.48
N SER A 310 -17.23 22.44 -12.72
CA SER A 310 -17.64 21.21 -13.39
C SER A 310 -16.44 20.24 -13.56
N LEU A 311 -15.27 20.73 -13.93
CA LEU A 311 -14.06 19.94 -14.02
C LEU A 311 -13.65 19.37 -12.65
N ARG A 312 -13.77 20.15 -11.57
CA ARG A 312 -13.50 19.68 -10.20
C ARG A 312 -14.44 18.54 -9.81
N LYS A 313 -15.75 18.66 -10.13
CA LYS A 313 -16.73 17.56 -9.91
C LYS A 313 -16.34 16.29 -10.66
N THR A 314 -15.88 16.38 -11.90
CA THR A 314 -15.41 15.20 -12.66
C THR A 314 -14.17 14.55 -12.02
N PHE A 315 -13.23 15.35 -11.52
CA PHE A 315 -12.11 14.84 -10.74
C PHE A 315 -12.55 14.13 -9.44
N ASP A 316 -13.55 14.67 -8.76
CA ASP A 316 -14.06 14.08 -7.51
C ASP A 316 -14.77 12.75 -7.79
N GLN A 317 -15.54 12.65 -8.87
CA GLN A 317 -16.14 11.38 -9.32
C GLN A 317 -15.09 10.30 -9.62
N LEU A 318 -14.04 10.66 -10.38
CA LEU A 318 -12.96 9.73 -10.70
C LEU A 318 -12.22 9.27 -9.42
N ALA A 319 -11.98 10.20 -8.50
CA ALA A 319 -11.34 9.89 -7.22
C ALA A 319 -12.21 9.00 -6.32
N ASP A 320 -13.52 9.23 -6.30
CA ASP A 320 -14.45 8.41 -5.52
C ASP A 320 -14.56 6.98 -6.07
N MET A 321 -14.55 6.83 -7.40
CA MET A 321 -14.47 5.49 -8.02
C MET A 321 -13.22 4.73 -7.56
N ALA A 322 -12.05 5.37 -7.60
CA ALA A 322 -10.80 4.76 -7.13
C ALA A 322 -10.84 4.44 -5.63
N ARG A 323 -11.44 5.31 -4.81
CA ARG A 323 -11.64 5.10 -3.37
C ARG A 323 -12.52 3.88 -3.10
N ARG A 324 -13.68 3.79 -3.77
CA ARG A 324 -14.61 2.64 -3.62
C ARG A 324 -13.92 1.33 -4.01
N GLN A 325 -13.20 1.32 -5.14
CA GLN A 325 -12.45 0.16 -5.58
C GLN A 325 -11.39 -0.27 -4.56
N ALA A 326 -10.64 0.69 -3.99
CA ALA A 326 -9.65 0.41 -2.95
C ALA A 326 -10.29 -0.10 -1.64
N ALA A 327 -11.45 0.41 -1.26
CA ALA A 327 -12.19 -0.05 -0.09
C ALA A 327 -12.68 -1.48 -0.29
N HIS A 328 -13.30 -1.78 -1.43
CA HIS A 328 -13.77 -3.11 -1.77
C HIS A 328 -12.62 -4.14 -1.78
N ARG A 329 -11.49 -3.80 -2.44
CA ARG A 329 -10.28 -4.62 -2.40
C ARG A 329 -9.81 -4.92 -0.98
N LYS A 330 -9.78 -3.92 -0.09
CA LYS A 330 -9.41 -4.13 1.31
C LYS A 330 -10.34 -5.11 2.03
N THR A 331 -11.64 -5.06 1.74
CA THR A 331 -12.64 -5.99 2.29
C THR A 331 -12.39 -7.41 1.80
N GLN A 332 -12.20 -7.61 0.49
CA GLN A 332 -11.93 -8.93 -0.07
C GLN A 332 -10.62 -9.52 0.47
N HIS A 333 -9.54 -8.72 0.51
CA HIS A 333 -8.31 -9.17 1.17
C HIS A 333 -8.53 -9.54 2.64
N GLY A 334 -9.42 -8.83 3.34
CA GLY A 334 -9.72 -9.13 4.74
C GLY A 334 -10.45 -10.45 4.92
N ARG A 335 -11.41 -10.74 4.04
CA ARG A 335 -12.16 -12.01 4.03
C ARG A 335 -11.23 -13.18 3.72
N LEU A 336 -10.45 -13.06 2.63
CA LEU A 336 -9.50 -14.10 2.22
C LEU A 336 -8.44 -14.39 3.29
N VAL A 337 -7.88 -13.37 3.94
CA VAL A 337 -6.94 -13.58 5.04
C VAL A 337 -7.61 -14.30 6.22
N ASN A 338 -8.86 -13.97 6.55
CA ASN A 338 -9.58 -14.68 7.61
C ASN A 338 -9.83 -16.15 7.22
N GLU A 339 -10.17 -16.42 5.96
CA GLU A 339 -10.34 -17.77 5.42
C GLU A 339 -9.05 -18.59 5.56
N ILE A 340 -7.90 -18.05 5.12
CA ILE A 340 -6.60 -18.70 5.25
C ILE A 340 -6.30 -19.00 6.72
N LEU A 341 -6.52 -18.06 7.63
CA LEU A 341 -6.28 -18.26 9.07
C LEU A 341 -7.23 -19.27 9.73
N GLN A 342 -8.38 -19.56 9.12
CA GLN A 342 -9.24 -20.68 9.55
C GLN A 342 -8.69 -22.05 9.10
N VAL A 343 -7.83 -22.07 8.07
CA VAL A 343 -7.13 -23.30 7.64
C VAL A 343 -5.90 -23.55 8.51
N GLY A 344 -5.07 -22.51 8.76
CA GLY A 344 -3.91 -22.63 9.63
C GLY A 344 -3.24 -21.28 9.94
N ASP A 345 -2.41 -21.25 10.94
CA ASP A 345 -1.72 -20.06 11.45
C ASP A 345 -0.23 -19.99 11.08
N HIS A 346 0.36 -21.08 10.59
CA HIS A 346 1.71 -21.12 10.04
C HIS A 346 1.65 -21.16 8.52
N ILE A 347 1.93 -20.03 7.89
CA ILE A 347 1.71 -19.83 6.47
C ILE A 347 3.06 -19.73 5.77
N LYS A 348 3.28 -20.58 4.77
CA LYS A 348 4.49 -20.63 3.94
C LYS A 348 4.17 -20.10 2.54
N THR A 349 4.92 -19.12 2.03
CA THR A 349 4.72 -18.54 0.70
C THR A 349 6.02 -18.07 0.08
N GLU A 350 6.10 -18.13 -1.24
CA GLU A 350 7.28 -17.64 -1.96
C GLU A 350 7.49 -16.14 -1.78
N LYS A 351 8.74 -15.72 -1.58
CA LYS A 351 9.13 -14.31 -1.51
C LYS A 351 9.22 -13.71 -2.90
N LEU A 352 8.13 -13.11 -3.35
CA LEU A 352 8.01 -12.56 -4.70
C LEU A 352 8.24 -11.04 -4.76
N SER A 353 8.85 -10.57 -5.86
CA SER A 353 8.95 -9.15 -6.18
C SER A 353 7.74 -8.68 -6.99
N TYR A 354 6.69 -8.23 -6.31
CA TYR A 354 5.49 -7.68 -6.97
C TYR A 354 5.79 -6.43 -7.82
N LYS A 355 6.90 -5.73 -7.56
CA LYS A 355 7.38 -4.64 -8.42
C LYS A 355 7.87 -5.14 -9.78
N ALA A 356 8.50 -6.31 -9.82
CA ALA A 356 8.87 -6.97 -11.07
C ALA A 356 7.62 -7.46 -11.83
N PHE A 357 6.64 -8.03 -11.13
CA PHE A 357 5.36 -8.43 -11.71
C PHE A 357 4.59 -7.25 -12.32
N GLN A 358 4.70 -6.06 -11.75
CA GLN A 358 4.03 -4.87 -12.26
C GLN A 358 4.49 -4.49 -13.67
N ARG A 359 5.72 -4.80 -14.08
CA ARG A 359 6.21 -4.55 -15.43
C ARG A 359 5.49 -5.40 -16.48
N ARG A 360 5.19 -6.66 -16.17
CA ARG A 360 4.54 -7.62 -17.10
C ARG A 360 3.02 -7.66 -16.94
N PHE A 361 2.52 -7.58 -15.72
CA PHE A 361 1.12 -7.77 -15.33
C PHE A 361 0.51 -6.52 -14.67
N GLY A 362 0.94 -5.31 -15.06
CA GLY A 362 0.65 -4.06 -14.38
C GLY A 362 -0.83 -3.79 -14.10
N SER A 363 -1.72 -4.13 -15.04
CA SER A 363 -3.16 -3.94 -14.83
C SER A 363 -3.73 -4.87 -13.76
N SER A 364 -3.31 -6.14 -13.75
CA SER A 364 -3.72 -7.14 -12.76
C SER A 364 -3.17 -6.81 -11.38
N VAL A 365 -1.85 -6.58 -11.28
CA VAL A 365 -1.18 -6.21 -10.04
C VAL A 365 -1.74 -4.90 -9.46
N GLY A 366 -1.98 -3.90 -10.31
CA GLY A 366 -2.58 -2.62 -9.89
C GLY A 366 -4.02 -2.77 -9.37
N LEU A 367 -4.80 -3.67 -9.97
CA LEU A 367 -6.17 -3.97 -9.57
C LEU A 367 -6.20 -4.76 -8.26
N ARG A 368 -5.45 -5.85 -8.17
CA ARG A 368 -5.51 -6.85 -7.11
C ARG A 368 -4.59 -6.54 -5.94
N ALA A 369 -3.48 -5.85 -6.16
CA ALA A 369 -2.47 -5.46 -5.18
C ALA A 369 -1.98 -6.62 -4.28
N PRO A 370 -1.37 -7.67 -4.84
CA PRO A 370 -0.93 -8.85 -4.07
C PRO A 370 0.07 -8.49 -2.96
N GLY A 371 0.97 -7.53 -3.17
CA GLY A 371 1.88 -7.05 -2.11
C GLY A 371 1.14 -6.51 -0.88
N MET A 372 0.06 -5.73 -1.09
CA MET A 372 -0.77 -5.25 0.02
C MET A 372 -1.53 -6.40 0.73
N PHE A 373 -1.85 -7.46 0.00
CA PHE A 373 -2.46 -8.65 0.58
C PHE A 373 -1.48 -9.38 1.49
N VAL A 374 -0.26 -9.65 1.03
CA VAL A 374 0.78 -10.32 1.82
C VAL A 374 1.12 -9.55 3.10
N GLU A 375 1.27 -8.22 3.01
CA GLU A 375 1.46 -7.37 4.20
C GLU A 375 0.29 -7.50 5.20
N LYS A 376 -0.94 -7.55 4.68
CA LYS A 376 -2.14 -7.73 5.53
C LYS A 376 -2.19 -9.12 6.15
N LEU A 377 -1.85 -10.16 5.37
CA LEU A 377 -1.77 -11.54 5.84
C LEU A 377 -0.76 -11.67 6.98
N ARG A 378 0.46 -11.19 6.76
CA ARG A 378 1.54 -11.21 7.77
C ARG A 378 1.09 -10.56 9.07
N ARG A 379 0.59 -9.31 8.99
CA ARG A 379 0.13 -8.58 10.18
C ARG A 379 -1.01 -9.28 10.91
N LYS A 380 -1.96 -9.89 10.19
CA LYS A 380 -3.08 -10.60 10.83
C LYS A 380 -2.65 -11.93 11.44
N ALA A 381 -1.76 -12.66 10.77
CA ALA A 381 -1.18 -13.89 11.31
C ALA A 381 -0.41 -13.60 12.62
N GLU A 382 0.49 -12.62 12.61
CA GLU A 382 1.22 -12.18 13.80
C GLU A 382 0.30 -11.76 14.96
N ASN A 383 -0.76 -11.00 14.67
CA ASN A 383 -1.75 -10.59 15.68
C ASN A 383 -2.51 -11.80 16.28
N ALA A 384 -2.73 -12.84 15.48
CA ALA A 384 -3.38 -14.08 15.91
C ALA A 384 -2.44 -15.08 16.58
N GLY A 385 -1.14 -14.75 16.73
CA GLY A 385 -0.12 -15.63 17.31
C GLY A 385 0.50 -16.60 16.32
N GLY A 386 0.18 -16.51 15.04
CA GLY A 386 0.78 -17.28 13.95
C GLY A 386 1.95 -16.55 13.29
N LYS A 387 2.44 -17.11 12.19
CA LYS A 387 3.55 -16.56 11.41
C LYS A 387 3.36 -16.74 9.91
N VAL A 388 4.00 -15.87 9.13
CA VAL A 388 4.16 -16.05 7.68
C VAL A 388 5.63 -16.17 7.37
N GLU A 389 6.00 -17.29 6.78
CA GLU A 389 7.37 -17.65 6.41
C GLU A 389 7.58 -17.40 4.91
N ASP A 390 8.66 -16.70 4.59
CA ASP A 390 9.08 -16.43 3.22
C ASP A 390 10.00 -17.55 2.71
N ILE A 391 9.60 -18.22 1.64
CA ILE A 391 10.38 -19.25 0.95
C ILE A 391 11.24 -18.58 -0.13
N ASN A 392 12.51 -18.96 -0.19
CA ASN A 392 13.44 -18.49 -1.22
C ASN A 392 13.20 -19.22 -2.55
N THR A 393 12.59 -18.53 -3.51
CA THR A 393 12.24 -19.05 -4.84
C THR A 393 13.43 -19.56 -5.66
N TYR A 394 14.63 -19.02 -5.44
CA TYR A 394 15.84 -19.45 -6.17
C TYR A 394 16.39 -20.78 -5.67
N ARG A 395 16.18 -21.09 -4.40
CA ARG A 395 16.63 -22.34 -3.79
C ARG A 395 15.62 -23.46 -4.03
N THR A 396 14.35 -23.23 -3.67
CA THR A 396 13.30 -24.25 -3.69
C THR A 396 12.76 -24.56 -5.08
N LYS A 397 12.66 -23.53 -5.96
CA LYS A 397 12.14 -23.63 -7.34
C LYS A 397 10.83 -24.44 -7.42
N LEU A 398 9.87 -24.19 -6.53
CA LEU A 398 8.67 -25.01 -6.35
C LEU A 398 7.88 -25.25 -7.64
N SER A 399 7.80 -24.23 -8.54
CA SER A 399 7.14 -24.37 -9.83
C SER A 399 7.84 -25.35 -10.80
N GLN A 400 9.07 -25.76 -10.53
CA GLN A 400 9.87 -26.71 -11.31
C GLN A 400 9.99 -28.06 -10.62
N ALA A 401 9.89 -28.10 -9.28
CA ALA A 401 10.04 -29.27 -8.46
C ALA A 401 8.84 -30.23 -8.56
N CYS A 402 9.09 -31.50 -8.27
CA CYS A 402 8.08 -32.53 -8.06
C CYS A 402 8.30 -33.21 -6.70
N HIS A 403 7.26 -33.75 -6.09
CA HIS A 403 7.37 -34.53 -4.86
C HIS A 403 8.24 -35.78 -4.99
N CYS A 404 8.50 -36.26 -6.22
CA CYS A 404 9.43 -37.37 -6.48
C CYS A 404 10.91 -36.95 -6.59
N GLY A 405 11.25 -35.69 -6.28
CA GLY A 405 12.60 -35.17 -6.36
C GLY A 405 13.04 -34.67 -7.75
N ARG A 406 12.25 -34.88 -8.80
CA ARG A 406 12.57 -34.42 -10.15
C ARG A 406 12.35 -32.91 -10.28
N TYR A 407 13.30 -32.23 -10.94
CA TYR A 407 13.19 -30.81 -11.30
C TYR A 407 13.15 -30.67 -12.83
N GLU A 408 12.14 -29.95 -13.34
CA GLU A 408 11.97 -29.68 -14.76
C GLU A 408 11.59 -28.23 -14.98
N LYS A 409 12.39 -27.51 -15.77
CA LYS A 409 12.12 -26.13 -16.14
C LYS A 409 11.10 -26.09 -17.27
N LYS A 410 9.90 -25.55 -16.98
CA LYS A 410 8.83 -25.35 -17.98
C LYS A 410 8.62 -23.86 -18.27
N GLY A 411 8.10 -23.56 -19.45
CA GLY A 411 7.71 -22.18 -19.82
C GLY A 411 6.63 -21.63 -18.91
N LEU A 412 6.57 -20.29 -18.79
CA LEU A 412 5.54 -19.60 -17.99
C LEU A 412 4.10 -19.88 -18.48
N ASN A 413 3.95 -20.27 -19.73
CA ASN A 413 2.65 -20.63 -20.34
C ASN A 413 2.16 -22.02 -19.92
N ALA A 414 3.06 -22.93 -19.53
CA ALA A 414 2.69 -24.24 -19.02
C ALA A 414 2.01 -24.09 -17.64
N ARG A 415 0.71 -24.36 -17.59
CA ARG A 415 -0.11 -24.22 -16.38
C ARG A 415 -0.36 -25.54 -15.66
N TRP A 416 0.02 -26.63 -16.29
CA TRP A 416 -0.07 -27.97 -15.74
C TRP A 416 1.32 -28.51 -15.41
N LYS A 417 1.43 -29.14 -14.26
CA LYS A 417 2.59 -29.92 -13.86
C LYS A 417 2.32 -31.37 -14.26
N VAL A 418 3.06 -31.86 -15.23
CA VAL A 418 3.07 -33.26 -15.64
C VAL A 418 4.43 -33.84 -15.32
N CYS A 419 4.49 -35.00 -14.68
CA CYS A 419 5.71 -35.68 -14.30
C CYS A 419 5.59 -37.18 -14.56
N PRO A 420 6.66 -37.88 -15.02
CA PRO A 420 6.64 -39.33 -15.22
C PRO A 420 6.30 -40.17 -13.98
N CYS A 421 6.33 -39.59 -12.79
CA CYS A 421 5.86 -40.25 -11.57
C CYS A 421 4.33 -40.30 -11.42
N GLY A 422 3.56 -39.89 -12.46
CA GLY A 422 2.10 -39.91 -12.47
C GLY A 422 1.43 -38.60 -12.02
N VAL A 423 2.18 -37.54 -11.63
CA VAL A 423 1.62 -36.25 -11.31
C VAL A 423 1.10 -35.55 -12.56
N GLU A 424 -0.19 -35.20 -12.55
CA GLU A 424 -0.82 -34.32 -13.52
C GLU A 424 -1.76 -33.37 -12.81
N GLU A 425 -1.22 -32.18 -12.43
CA GLU A 425 -1.91 -31.22 -11.57
C GLU A 425 -1.75 -29.79 -12.05
N GLN A 426 -2.70 -28.91 -11.65
CA GLN A 426 -2.58 -27.49 -11.89
C GLN A 426 -1.37 -26.93 -11.11
N ARG A 427 -0.48 -26.24 -11.83
CA ARG A 427 0.86 -25.86 -11.35
C ARG A 427 0.84 -25.05 -10.05
N ASP A 428 -0.07 -24.05 -9.94
CA ASP A 428 -0.09 -23.15 -8.78
C ASP A 428 -0.63 -23.89 -7.52
N LEU A 429 -1.58 -24.84 -7.70
CA LEU A 429 -2.04 -25.74 -6.63
C LEU A 429 -0.91 -26.67 -6.17
N PHE A 430 -0.21 -27.26 -7.14
CA PHE A 430 0.90 -28.15 -6.83
C PHE A 430 2.07 -27.44 -6.15
N SER A 431 2.39 -26.20 -6.60
CA SER A 431 3.39 -25.37 -5.92
C SER A 431 2.99 -25.01 -4.51
N ALA A 432 1.71 -24.71 -4.25
CA ALA A 432 1.19 -24.46 -2.90
C ALA A 432 1.26 -25.73 -2.02
N TYR A 433 1.01 -26.91 -2.60
CA TYR A 433 1.19 -28.21 -1.91
C TYR A 433 2.65 -28.39 -1.49
N LEU A 434 3.59 -28.24 -2.40
CA LEU A 434 5.01 -28.37 -2.11
C LEU A 434 5.50 -27.33 -1.07
N ALA A 435 4.91 -26.15 -1.04
CA ALA A 435 5.24 -25.13 -0.05
C ALA A 435 5.00 -25.59 1.39
N CYS A 436 4.03 -26.48 1.65
CA CYS A 436 3.80 -27.07 2.96
C CYS A 436 5.02 -27.83 3.47
N PHE A 437 5.81 -28.42 2.59
CA PHE A 437 6.96 -29.28 2.90
C PHE A 437 8.31 -28.56 2.74
N VAL A 438 8.34 -27.23 2.79
CA VAL A 438 9.59 -26.47 2.77
C VAL A 438 10.05 -26.18 4.20
N GLU A 439 11.29 -26.55 4.52
CA GLU A 439 11.97 -26.23 5.77
C GLU A 439 13.32 -25.57 5.46
N LYS A 440 13.59 -24.41 6.07
CA LYS A 440 14.84 -23.64 5.89
C LYS A 440 15.28 -23.48 4.42
N ASP A 441 14.32 -23.15 3.56
CA ASP A 441 14.52 -23.02 2.11
C ASP A 441 14.91 -24.33 1.37
N THR A 442 14.62 -25.49 1.95
CA THR A 442 14.84 -26.81 1.35
C THR A 442 13.50 -27.55 1.25
N LEU A 443 13.21 -28.15 0.09
CA LEU A 443 12.02 -28.99 -0.08
C LEU A 443 12.28 -30.38 0.49
N MET A 444 11.45 -30.80 1.44
CA MET A 444 11.48 -32.12 2.08
C MET A 444 10.75 -33.14 1.19
N VAL A 445 11.46 -33.64 0.18
CA VAL A 445 10.91 -34.49 -0.87
C VAL A 445 10.21 -35.73 -0.34
N ASP A 446 10.84 -36.43 0.62
CA ASP A 446 10.31 -37.67 1.21
C ASP A 446 8.98 -37.46 1.91
N GLN A 447 8.86 -36.33 2.65
CA GLN A 447 7.60 -35.97 3.31
C GLN A 447 6.50 -35.65 2.29
N ALA A 448 6.84 -34.84 1.27
CA ALA A 448 5.93 -34.51 0.18
C ALA A 448 5.50 -35.77 -0.60
N HIS A 449 6.41 -36.72 -0.80
CA HIS A 449 6.09 -37.97 -1.50
C HIS A 449 5.14 -38.84 -0.68
N LYS A 450 5.40 -39.02 0.60
CA LYS A 450 4.55 -39.82 1.50
C LYS A 450 3.14 -39.27 1.63
N ALA A 451 2.99 -37.93 1.64
CA ALA A 451 1.69 -37.27 1.78
C ALA A 451 0.88 -37.21 0.45
N TRP A 452 1.49 -37.52 -0.67
CA TRP A 452 0.91 -37.33 -1.99
C TRP A 452 -0.37 -38.14 -2.25
N SER A 453 -0.39 -39.43 -1.91
CA SER A 453 -1.52 -40.33 -2.16
C SER A 453 -2.86 -39.86 -1.55
N GLY A 454 -2.80 -39.01 -0.51
CA GLY A 454 -3.99 -38.43 0.09
C GLY A 454 -4.30 -37.01 -0.39
N MET A 455 -3.43 -36.42 -1.20
CA MET A 455 -3.58 -35.03 -1.63
C MET A 455 -3.93 -34.84 -3.09
N ASP A 456 -3.62 -35.76 -3.97
CA ASP A 456 -3.97 -35.68 -5.39
C ASP A 456 -5.48 -35.51 -5.61
N ILE A 457 -6.31 -36.30 -4.94
CA ILE A 457 -7.77 -36.19 -5.00
C ILE A 457 -8.23 -34.81 -4.49
N VAL A 458 -7.62 -34.31 -3.41
CA VAL A 458 -7.97 -33.01 -2.83
C VAL A 458 -7.66 -31.87 -3.80
N LEU A 459 -6.50 -31.90 -4.48
CA LEU A 459 -6.12 -30.90 -5.48
C LEU A 459 -7.02 -30.95 -6.70
N ARG A 460 -7.34 -32.13 -7.23
CA ARG A 460 -8.28 -32.33 -8.37
C ARG A 460 -9.68 -31.85 -8.02
N THR A 461 -10.15 -32.13 -6.80
CA THR A 461 -11.45 -31.64 -6.32
C THR A 461 -11.48 -30.12 -6.30
N ALA A 462 -10.45 -29.45 -5.76
CA ALA A 462 -10.36 -28.00 -5.75
C ALA A 462 -10.39 -27.40 -7.17
N MET A 463 -9.78 -28.06 -8.14
CA MET A 463 -9.80 -27.65 -9.53
C MET A 463 -11.18 -27.83 -10.18
N SER A 464 -11.89 -28.91 -9.84
CA SER A 464 -13.25 -29.18 -10.30
C SER A 464 -14.25 -28.17 -9.73
N GLU A 465 -14.14 -27.84 -8.45
CA GLU A 465 -14.94 -26.81 -7.78
C GLU A 465 -14.72 -25.44 -8.44
N LEU A 466 -13.46 -25.09 -8.73
CA LEU A 466 -13.16 -23.86 -9.45
C LEU A 466 -13.86 -23.81 -10.81
N LYS A 467 -13.78 -24.89 -11.63
CA LYS A 467 -14.45 -24.97 -12.93
C LYS A 467 -15.95 -24.72 -12.83
N ARG A 468 -16.61 -25.27 -11.81
CA ARG A 468 -18.06 -25.08 -11.55
C ARG A 468 -18.41 -23.66 -11.09
N SER A 469 -17.50 -22.99 -10.37
CA SER A 469 -17.75 -21.68 -9.75
C SER A 469 -17.46 -20.49 -10.67
N ILE A 470 -16.63 -20.65 -11.70
CA ILE A 470 -16.24 -19.57 -12.61
C ILE A 470 -17.45 -19.13 -13.46
N ARG A 471 -17.86 -17.88 -13.27
CA ARG A 471 -18.82 -17.18 -14.12
C ARG A 471 -18.09 -16.02 -14.81
N GLY A 472 -17.77 -16.16 -16.10
CA GLY A 472 -17.15 -15.10 -16.90
C GLY A 472 -15.77 -15.45 -17.48
N PRO A 473 -15.01 -14.47 -17.99
CA PRO A 473 -13.71 -14.72 -18.62
C PRO A 473 -12.72 -15.36 -17.65
N VAL A 474 -12.20 -16.50 -18.05
CA VAL A 474 -11.21 -17.27 -17.28
C VAL A 474 -9.83 -16.61 -17.40
N PRO A 475 -9.14 -16.31 -16.29
CA PRO A 475 -7.75 -15.86 -16.36
C PRO A 475 -6.85 -16.94 -16.99
N PRO A 476 -5.95 -16.58 -17.93
CA PRO A 476 -5.02 -17.56 -18.54
C PRO A 476 -4.12 -18.26 -17.52
N SER A 477 -3.96 -17.68 -16.31
CA SER A 477 -3.19 -18.27 -15.22
C SER A 477 -3.80 -19.57 -14.67
N LEU A 478 -5.09 -19.82 -14.89
CA LEU A 478 -5.74 -21.04 -14.40
C LEU A 478 -5.48 -22.26 -15.30
N GLY A 479 -5.13 -22.05 -16.57
CA GLY A 479 -4.88 -23.17 -17.51
C GLY A 479 -6.15 -23.94 -17.90
N LEU A 480 -7.32 -23.26 -17.86
CA LEU A 480 -8.64 -23.78 -18.26
C LEU A 480 -8.98 -23.36 -19.68
#